data_c5816c358450b030fefc23579c4dcadd
#
_entry.id   c5816c358450b030fefc23579c4dcadd
#
_cell.length_a   1.000
_cell.length_b   1.000
_cell.length_c   1.000
_cell.angle_alpha   90.00
_cell.angle_beta   90.00
_cell.angle_gamma   90.00
#
_symmetry.space_group_name_H-M   'P 1'
#
loop_
_entity.id
_entity.type
_entity.pdbx_description
1 polymer ?
#
loop_
_entity_poly.entity_id
_entity_poly.type
_entity_poly.pdbx_seq_one_letter_code
_entity_poly.pdbx_strand_id
1 'polypeptide(L)'
;MENIPVTTYRGFSAVSGETTFTQDMADIRNGKHAKLIIKIASLVAQGKVEEANHVKKQLPFRTLTANYRERRLAPSITRYNPVITLDIDDLEEGQLEQTRTLINEDPHTLGSFLSPKRHGYKLFVFMQTEYTRRLYDR
;
A
#
# COMPACT_ATOMS: atom_id res chain seq x y z
N MET A 1 -10.33 16.46 -0.47
CA MET A 1 -10.61 15.06 -0.03
C MET A 1 -10.13 14.93 1.41
N GLU A 2 -10.99 14.41 2.27
CA GLU A 2 -10.59 14.11 3.64
C GLU A 2 -9.43 13.11 3.67
N ASN A 3 -8.57 13.29 4.65
CA ASN A 3 -7.40 12.44 4.81
C ASN A 3 -7.82 11.05 5.32
N ILE A 4 -7.65 10.04 4.49
CA ILE A 4 -8.11 8.68 4.77
C ILE A 4 -7.26 8.07 5.88
N PRO A 5 -7.87 7.52 6.96
CA PRO A 5 -7.14 6.87 8.02
C PRO A 5 -6.57 5.52 7.58
N VAL A 6 -5.35 5.24 7.99
CA VAL A 6 -4.61 4.00 7.70
C VAL A 6 -4.27 3.31 9.01
N THR A 7 -4.67 2.05 9.15
CA THR A 7 -4.28 1.24 10.32
C THR A 7 -2.89 0.68 10.13
N THR A 8 -2.05 0.85 11.14
CA THR A 8 -0.69 0.31 11.18
C THR A 8 -0.61 -0.88 12.14
N TYR A 9 0.32 -1.80 11.89
CA TYR A 9 0.40 -3.07 12.60
C TYR A 9 1.80 -3.37 13.13
N ARG A 10 1.83 -4.16 14.20
CA ARG A 10 3.00 -4.95 14.57
C ARG A 10 2.83 -6.34 13.97
N GLY A 11 3.75 -6.75 13.08
CA GLY A 11 3.56 -7.94 12.28
C GLY A 11 2.38 -7.78 11.30
N PHE A 12 1.56 -8.83 11.13
CA PHE A 12 0.48 -8.84 10.14
C PHE A 12 -0.93 -8.73 10.73
N SER A 13 -1.08 -8.75 12.05
CA SER A 13 -2.40 -8.85 12.66
C SER A 13 -2.66 -7.91 13.84
N ALA A 14 -1.65 -7.62 14.67
CA ALA A 14 -1.84 -6.80 15.86
C ALA A 14 -1.75 -5.30 15.52
N VAL A 15 -2.80 -4.55 15.79
CA VAL A 15 -2.84 -3.10 15.56
C VAL A 15 -1.83 -2.39 16.45
N SER A 16 -0.97 -1.56 15.87
CA SER A 16 -0.01 -0.71 16.58
C SER A 16 -0.46 0.74 16.68
N GLY A 17 -1.27 1.21 15.74
CA GLY A 17 -1.75 2.59 15.71
C GLY A 17 -2.46 2.94 14.41
N GLU A 18 -2.54 4.24 14.18
CA GLU A 18 -3.18 4.82 13.01
C GLU A 18 -2.35 5.97 12.46
N THR A 19 -2.31 6.10 11.15
CA THR A 19 -1.75 7.24 10.43
C THR A 19 -2.77 7.70 9.38
N THR A 20 -2.38 8.62 8.51
CA THR A 20 -3.22 9.06 7.39
C THR A 20 -2.59 8.66 6.08
N PHE A 21 -3.41 8.53 5.03
CA PHE A 21 -2.91 8.22 3.68
C PHE A 21 -1.85 9.23 3.21
N THR A 22 -2.08 10.51 3.43
CA THR A 22 -1.13 11.57 3.07
C THR A 22 0.20 11.41 3.80
N GLN A 23 0.17 11.14 5.11
CA GLN A 23 1.40 10.93 5.89
C GLN A 23 2.12 9.66 5.46
N ASP A 24 1.37 8.59 5.21
CA ASP A 24 1.93 7.31 4.76
C ASP A 24 2.65 7.43 3.41
N MET A 25 2.03 8.11 2.45
CA MET A 25 2.66 8.38 1.15
C MET A 25 3.87 9.30 1.28
N ALA A 26 3.83 10.29 2.15
CA ALA A 26 4.97 11.17 2.44
C ALA A 26 6.14 10.38 3.05
N ASP A 27 5.87 9.49 3.99
CA ASP A 27 6.89 8.64 4.61
C ASP A 27 7.60 7.76 3.56
N ILE A 28 6.84 7.16 2.65
CA ILE A 28 7.39 6.36 1.55
C ILE A 28 8.24 7.24 0.62
N ARG A 29 7.72 8.38 0.20
CA ARG A 29 8.41 9.32 -0.70
C ARG A 29 9.70 9.85 -0.09
N ASN A 30 9.70 10.14 1.19
CA ASN A 30 10.85 10.69 1.92
C ASN A 30 11.86 9.61 2.37
N GLY A 31 11.64 8.36 1.99
CA GLY A 31 12.61 7.29 2.21
C GLY A 31 12.67 6.76 3.63
N LYS A 32 11.60 6.86 4.41
CA LYS A 32 11.53 6.31 5.77
C LYS A 32 11.93 4.83 5.84
N HIS A 33 11.65 4.07 4.78
CA HIS A 33 11.93 2.64 4.68
C HIS A 33 13.05 2.31 3.68
N ALA A 34 13.82 3.31 3.26
CA ALA A 34 14.80 3.19 2.19
C ALA A 34 15.84 2.08 2.43
N LYS A 35 16.32 1.92 3.65
CA LYS A 35 17.32 0.88 3.97
C LYS A 35 16.83 -0.54 3.66
N LEU A 36 15.61 -0.86 4.07
CA LEU A 36 15.00 -2.17 3.80
C LEU A 36 14.72 -2.36 2.31
N ILE A 37 14.21 -1.32 1.64
CA ILE A 37 13.89 -1.37 0.20
C ILE A 37 15.15 -1.55 -0.64
N ILE A 38 16.24 -0.85 -0.35
CA ILE A 38 17.53 -1.01 -1.02
C ILE A 38 18.06 -2.43 -0.82
N LYS A 39 17.97 -2.97 0.40
CA LYS A 39 18.39 -4.34 0.70
C LYS A 39 17.56 -5.36 -0.09
N ILE A 40 16.25 -5.20 -0.14
CA ILE A 40 15.35 -6.08 -0.91
C ILE A 40 15.72 -6.05 -2.39
N ALA A 41 15.86 -4.85 -2.97
CA ALA A 41 16.21 -4.69 -4.38
C ALA A 41 17.57 -5.33 -4.71
N SER A 42 18.56 -5.17 -3.84
CA SER A 42 19.88 -5.79 -3.99
C SER A 42 19.82 -7.33 -3.96
N LEU A 43 19.05 -7.89 -3.03
CA LEU A 43 18.87 -9.35 -2.94
C LEU A 43 18.17 -9.92 -4.17
N VAL A 44 17.14 -9.22 -4.67
CA VAL A 44 16.45 -9.61 -5.92
C VAL A 44 17.41 -9.59 -7.11
N ALA A 45 18.23 -8.55 -7.25
CA ALA A 45 19.23 -8.44 -8.31
C ALA A 45 20.28 -9.56 -8.25
N GLN A 46 20.57 -10.11 -7.07
CA GLN A 46 21.46 -11.26 -6.86
C GLN A 46 20.76 -12.62 -7.04
N GLY A 47 19.47 -12.64 -7.37
CA GLY A 47 18.67 -13.88 -7.48
C GLY A 47 18.30 -14.51 -6.14
N LYS A 48 18.55 -13.83 -5.02
CA LYS A 48 18.26 -14.32 -3.65
C LYS A 48 16.82 -14.00 -3.23
N VAL A 49 15.85 -14.59 -3.93
CA VAL A 49 14.42 -14.24 -3.79
C VAL A 49 13.88 -14.58 -2.40
N GLU A 50 14.25 -15.70 -1.82
CA GLU A 50 13.78 -16.10 -0.48
C GLU A 50 14.29 -15.17 0.62
N GLU A 51 15.55 -14.77 0.55
CA GLU A 51 16.12 -13.78 1.48
C GLU A 51 15.44 -12.43 1.31
N ALA A 52 15.16 -12.01 0.08
CA ALA A 52 14.42 -10.79 -0.21
C ALA A 52 13.01 -10.83 0.39
N ASN A 53 12.31 -11.95 0.28
CA ASN A 53 10.99 -12.14 0.89
C ASN A 53 11.05 -12.07 2.42
N HIS A 54 12.10 -12.61 3.02
CA HIS A 54 12.31 -12.53 4.48
C HIS A 54 12.51 -11.08 4.93
N VAL A 55 13.33 -10.32 4.23
CA VAL A 55 13.55 -8.89 4.53
C VAL A 55 12.28 -8.07 4.28
N LYS A 56 11.52 -8.38 3.24
CA LYS A 56 10.25 -7.72 2.92
C LYS A 56 9.23 -7.81 4.07
N LYS A 57 9.22 -8.90 4.82
CA LYS A 57 8.36 -9.06 6.00
C LYS A 57 8.67 -8.10 7.15
N GLN A 58 9.84 -7.47 7.13
CA GLN A 58 10.22 -6.45 8.11
C GLN A 58 9.65 -5.06 7.78
N LEU A 59 9.15 -4.85 6.55
CA LEU A 59 8.47 -3.61 6.18
C LEU A 59 7.18 -3.48 6.99
N PRO A 60 6.81 -2.25 7.38
CA PRO A 60 5.55 -2.02 8.09
C PRO A 60 4.36 -2.50 7.27
N PHE A 61 3.50 -3.27 7.92
CA PHE A 61 2.22 -3.66 7.34
C PHE A 61 1.14 -2.63 7.68
N ARG A 62 0.24 -2.37 6.74
CA ARG A 62 -0.82 -1.39 6.90
C ARG A 62 -2.05 -1.74 6.08
N THR A 63 -3.22 -1.29 6.50
CA THR A 63 -4.47 -1.45 5.76
C THR A 63 -5.13 -0.10 5.52
N LEU A 64 -5.60 0.11 4.31
CA LEU A 64 -6.25 1.34 3.86
C LEU A 64 -7.74 1.13 3.56
N THR A 65 -8.12 -0.02 3.02
CA THR A 65 -9.51 -0.33 2.65
C THR A 65 -10.42 -0.42 3.86
N ALA A 66 -9.90 -0.90 4.99
CA ALA A 66 -10.62 -0.94 6.25
C ALA A 66 -9.69 -0.58 7.41
N ASN A 67 -10.27 0.03 8.45
CA ASN A 67 -9.59 0.29 9.71
C ASN A 67 -10.03 -0.71 10.77
N TYR A 68 -9.10 -1.04 11.67
CA TYR A 68 -9.27 -2.06 12.69
C TYR A 68 -8.92 -1.51 14.08
N ARG A 69 -9.58 -2.02 15.12
CA ARG A 69 -9.37 -1.58 16.49
C ARG A 69 -8.21 -2.30 17.20
N GLU A 70 -8.20 -3.63 17.18
CA GLU A 70 -7.24 -4.45 17.92
C GLU A 70 -6.45 -5.39 17.02
N ARG A 71 -7.15 -6.12 16.17
CA ARG A 71 -6.58 -7.11 15.26
C ARG A 71 -7.22 -7.02 13.88
N ARG A 72 -6.51 -7.48 12.86
CA ARG A 72 -7.03 -7.57 11.50
C ARG A 72 -8.00 -8.77 11.36
N LEU A 73 -9.14 -8.64 11.98
CA LEU A 73 -10.25 -9.61 11.95
C LEU A 73 -11.56 -8.85 11.74
N ALA A 74 -12.51 -9.47 11.06
CA ALA A 74 -13.79 -8.84 10.73
C ALA A 74 -14.50 -8.20 11.94
N PRO A 75 -14.58 -8.82 13.13
CA PRO A 75 -15.21 -8.21 14.30
C PRO A 75 -14.52 -6.93 14.80
N SER A 76 -13.27 -6.70 14.43
CA SER A 76 -12.49 -5.52 14.83
C SER A 76 -12.56 -4.36 13.82
N ILE A 77 -13.28 -4.51 12.72
CA ILE A 77 -13.44 -3.45 11.73
C ILE A 77 -14.22 -2.29 12.34
N THR A 78 -13.63 -1.10 12.29
CA THR A 78 -14.25 0.13 12.78
C THR A 78 -14.79 1.01 11.67
N ARG A 79 -14.21 0.89 10.47
CA ARG A 79 -14.55 1.71 9.32
C ARG A 79 -14.13 1.03 8.02
N TYR A 80 -14.92 1.20 6.97
CA TYR A 80 -14.51 0.96 5.59
C TYR A 80 -14.20 2.28 4.89
N ASN A 81 -13.12 2.30 4.11
CA ASN A 81 -12.76 3.43 3.28
C ASN A 81 -13.09 3.15 1.80
N PRO A 82 -13.44 4.16 0.99
CA PRO A 82 -13.79 3.97 -0.42
C PRO A 82 -12.54 3.83 -1.29
N VAL A 83 -11.64 2.98 -0.90
CA VAL A 83 -10.36 2.76 -1.57
C VAL A 83 -10.16 1.28 -1.81
N ILE A 84 -9.81 0.93 -3.04
CA ILE A 84 -9.29 -0.40 -3.38
C ILE A 84 -7.78 -0.32 -3.46
N THR A 85 -7.11 -1.30 -2.87
CA THR A 85 -5.68 -1.52 -3.05
C THR A 85 -5.49 -2.57 -4.15
N LEU A 86 -4.72 -2.23 -5.17
CA LEU A 86 -4.38 -3.11 -6.28
C LEU A 86 -2.87 -3.30 -6.36
N ASP A 87 -2.45 -4.50 -6.73
CA ASP A 87 -1.07 -4.82 -7.02
C ASP A 87 -0.94 -5.15 -8.51
N ILE A 88 0.01 -4.51 -9.19
CA ILE A 88 0.45 -4.88 -10.52
C ILE A 88 1.82 -5.50 -10.37
N ASP A 89 1.92 -6.79 -10.64
CA ASP A 89 3.14 -7.57 -10.43
C ASP A 89 3.77 -8.03 -11.75
N ASP A 90 4.99 -8.52 -11.66
CA ASP A 90 5.71 -9.18 -12.76
C ASP A 90 5.85 -8.35 -14.04
N LEU A 91 6.02 -7.04 -13.90
CA LEU A 91 6.33 -6.16 -15.01
C LEU A 91 7.78 -6.30 -15.43
N GLU A 92 8.00 -6.35 -16.74
CA GLU A 92 9.33 -6.26 -17.31
C GLU A 92 9.85 -4.81 -17.24
N GLU A 93 11.16 -4.63 -17.27
CA GLU A 93 11.78 -3.31 -17.13
C GLU A 93 11.23 -2.29 -18.13
N GLY A 94 11.04 -2.70 -19.40
CA GLY A 94 10.49 -1.84 -20.44
C GLY A 94 9.01 -1.46 -20.24
N GLN A 95 8.27 -2.17 -19.37
CA GLN A 95 6.86 -1.91 -19.09
C GLN A 95 6.65 -0.97 -17.88
N LEU A 96 7.65 -0.80 -17.03
CA LEU A 96 7.53 -0.05 -15.77
C LEU A 96 7.14 1.42 -16.02
N GLU A 97 7.83 2.11 -16.90
CA GLU A 97 7.58 3.53 -17.18
C GLU A 97 6.24 3.75 -17.88
N GLN A 98 5.89 2.92 -18.82
CA GLN A 98 4.59 2.97 -19.50
C GLN A 98 3.44 2.74 -18.51
N THR A 99 3.56 1.75 -17.65
CA THR A 99 2.56 1.45 -16.62
C THR A 99 2.43 2.61 -15.65
N ARG A 100 3.55 3.19 -15.21
CA ARG A 100 3.55 4.38 -14.34
C ARG A 100 2.78 5.55 -14.96
N THR A 101 3.00 5.81 -16.24
CA THR A 101 2.29 6.87 -16.97
C THR A 101 0.77 6.63 -16.96
N LEU A 102 0.34 5.41 -17.29
CA LEU A 102 -1.08 5.04 -17.27
C LEU A 102 -1.71 5.18 -15.86
N ILE A 103 -0.99 4.77 -14.83
CA ILE A 103 -1.43 4.92 -13.44
C ILE A 103 -1.63 6.39 -13.08
N ASN A 104 -0.67 7.24 -13.43
CA ASN A 104 -0.69 8.66 -13.08
C ASN A 104 -1.72 9.46 -13.87
N GLU A 105 -2.08 9.01 -15.06
CA GLU A 105 -3.10 9.64 -15.90
C GLU A 105 -4.53 9.24 -15.50
N ASP A 106 -4.71 8.13 -14.77
CA ASP A 106 -6.04 7.70 -14.35
C ASP A 106 -6.57 8.61 -13.23
N PRO A 107 -7.73 9.28 -13.44
CA PRO A 107 -8.28 10.21 -12.47
C PRO A 107 -8.75 9.55 -11.17
N HIS A 108 -8.94 8.23 -11.14
CA HIS A 108 -9.34 7.48 -9.95
C HIS A 108 -8.15 7.07 -9.08
N THR A 109 -6.92 7.20 -9.56
CA THR A 109 -5.73 6.88 -8.79
C THR A 109 -5.50 7.92 -7.70
N LEU A 110 -5.57 7.50 -6.44
CA LEU A 110 -5.24 8.34 -5.28
C LEU A 110 -3.74 8.44 -5.06
N GLY A 111 -3.04 7.35 -5.28
CA GLY A 111 -1.61 7.26 -5.14
C GLY A 111 -1.08 5.91 -5.59
N SER A 112 0.20 5.86 -5.81
CA SER A 112 0.91 4.64 -6.19
C SER A 112 2.36 4.71 -5.77
N PHE A 113 2.99 3.56 -5.64
CA PHE A 113 4.43 3.48 -5.48
C PHE A 113 4.97 2.19 -6.08
N LEU A 114 6.25 2.25 -6.45
CA LEU A 114 6.98 1.10 -6.96
C LEU A 114 7.09 0.05 -5.84
N SER A 115 6.82 -1.22 -6.17
CA SER A 115 6.94 -2.31 -5.20
C SER A 115 8.40 -2.47 -4.73
N PRO A 116 8.63 -3.01 -3.52
CA PRO A 116 9.97 -3.19 -2.98
C PRO A 116 10.91 -4.01 -3.86
N LYS A 117 10.37 -4.97 -4.60
CA LYS A 117 11.12 -5.78 -5.57
C LYS A 117 11.39 -5.09 -6.90
N ARG A 118 10.82 -3.91 -7.14
CA ARG A 118 11.00 -3.10 -8.34
C ARG A 118 10.39 -3.67 -9.63
N HIS A 119 9.53 -4.67 -9.55
CA HIS A 119 8.89 -5.32 -10.69
C HIS A 119 7.39 -5.07 -10.78
N GLY A 120 6.88 -4.08 -10.07
CA GLY A 120 5.46 -3.78 -10.06
C GLY A 120 5.11 -2.52 -9.29
N TYR A 121 3.81 -2.25 -9.23
CA TYR A 121 3.26 -1.09 -8.52
C TYR A 121 2.17 -1.51 -7.56
N LYS A 122 2.12 -0.86 -6.42
CA LYS A 122 0.94 -0.84 -5.57
C LYS A 122 0.15 0.44 -5.85
N LEU A 123 -1.15 0.27 -6.10
CA LEU A 123 -2.06 1.37 -6.40
C LEU A 123 -3.15 1.47 -5.36
N PHE A 124 -3.58 2.69 -5.14
CA PHE A 124 -4.76 3.00 -4.34
C PHE A 124 -5.75 3.73 -5.23
N VAL A 125 -6.90 3.11 -5.45
CA VAL A 125 -7.92 3.59 -6.37
C VAL A 125 -9.16 4.00 -5.59
N PHE A 126 -9.64 5.21 -5.83
CA PHE A 126 -10.88 5.69 -5.23
C PHE A 126 -12.09 5.02 -5.88
N MET A 127 -12.95 4.45 -5.05
CA MET A 127 -14.22 3.88 -5.49
C MET A 127 -15.35 4.88 -5.27
N GLN A 128 -16.00 5.30 -6.33
CA GLN A 128 -17.21 6.10 -6.26
C GLN A 128 -18.39 5.24 -6.71
N THR A 129 -18.91 4.42 -5.80
CA THR A 129 -20.11 3.65 -6.03
C THR A 129 -21.25 4.19 -5.17
N GLU A 130 -22.49 3.91 -5.55
CA GLU A 130 -23.66 4.25 -4.74
C GLU A 130 -23.61 3.58 -3.36
N TYR A 131 -22.96 2.42 -3.27
CA TYR A 131 -22.69 1.72 -2.01
C TYR A 131 -21.71 2.49 -1.11
N THR A 132 -20.64 3.04 -1.66
CA THR A 132 -19.69 3.87 -0.91
C THR A 132 -20.30 5.19 -0.46
N ARG A 133 -21.18 5.80 -1.26
CA ARG A 133 -21.98 6.95 -0.80
C ARG A 133 -22.77 6.62 0.46
N ARG A 134 -23.49 5.49 0.48
CA ARG A 134 -24.28 5.07 1.64
C ARG A 134 -23.45 4.78 2.89
N LEU A 135 -22.19 4.38 2.73
CA LEU A 135 -21.27 4.17 3.86
C LEU A 135 -20.74 5.49 4.45
N TYR A 136 -20.66 6.54 3.62
CA TYR A 136 -20.18 7.86 4.04
C TYR A 136 -21.27 8.78 4.56
N ASP A 137 -22.50 8.60 4.09
CA ASP A 137 -23.67 9.38 4.51
C ASP A 137 -24.25 8.90 5.86
N ARG A 138 -23.61 7.96 6.51
CA ARG A 138 -23.93 7.45 7.85
C ARG A 138 -22.91 7.92 8.86
#